data_3987856840921d23ce4f55bc1a4b5f28
#
_entry.id   3987856840921d23ce4f55bc1a4b5f28
#
_cell.length_a   1.000
_cell.length_b   1.000
_cell.length_c   1.000
_cell.angle_alpha   90.00
_cell.angle_beta   90.00
_cell.angle_gamma   90.00
#
_symmetry.space_group_name_H-M   'P 1'
#
loop_
_entity.id
_entity.type
_entity.pdbx_description
1 polymer ?
#
loop_
_entity_poly.entity_id
_entity_poly.type
_entity_poly.pdbx_seq_one_letter_code
_entity_poly.pdbx_strand_id
1 'polypeptide(L)'
;MCIRDSSWNLKDLTEKAKKAPADYLLKKADSWNGSWIVTKIAETETKDAIEIQIRTYEYAAVTEIQGIPKEIPGTTALTGKAVPENADQKQITWEITDAGMTGAVLDGTNLKVTNAGTVKLLATIKDGKKTGVDFTQEFTVIVKAADYTKVTEALALIPEDMGRYTEESAAAVQKAKDAVKENLPSAEQETVNGYAAAIQTAVNTLTLLGADYTEVDAVLAKVPGDLSIYTEESVEALNAVIASIDRTKTIEEQQAVAAYAEALENAIAALVRKPVPADYQGVEELLGKIPKDLSIYTEKSVKA
;
A
#
# COMPACT_ATOMS: atom_id res chain seq x y z
N MET A 1 -63.23 -27.97 -31.82
CA MET A 1 -62.39 -29.05 -32.40
C MET A 1 -62.65 -30.31 -31.57
N CYS A 2 -63.42 -31.27 -32.13
CA CYS A 2 -63.60 -32.54 -31.45
C CYS A 2 -62.37 -33.40 -31.66
N ILE A 3 -61.69 -33.72 -30.61
CA ILE A 3 -60.58 -34.69 -30.64
C ILE A 3 -61.31 -36.09 -30.67
N ARG A 4 -61.47 -36.65 -31.84
CA ARG A 4 -61.78 -38.07 -31.97
C ARG A 4 -60.48 -38.85 -32.07
N ASP A 5 -59.98 -39.24 -30.91
CA ASP A 5 -58.96 -40.27 -30.87
C ASP A 5 -59.41 -41.37 -29.92
N SER A 6 -59.38 -42.59 -30.42
CA SER A 6 -60.05 -43.77 -29.85
C SER A 6 -59.36 -44.35 -28.63
N SER A 7 -58.32 -43.69 -28.09
CA SER A 7 -57.48 -44.17 -26.96
C SER A 7 -57.74 -43.48 -25.63
N TRP A 8 -58.65 -42.49 -25.56
CA TRP A 8 -58.88 -41.73 -24.35
C TRP A 8 -60.20 -42.06 -23.70
N ASN A 9 -60.11 -42.61 -22.46
CA ASN A 9 -61.31 -42.83 -21.67
C ASN A 9 -61.80 -41.53 -21.06
N LEU A 10 -62.98 -41.05 -21.41
CA LEU A 10 -63.59 -39.81 -20.95
C LEU A 10 -63.54 -39.69 -19.39
N LYS A 11 -63.72 -40.78 -18.69
CA LYS A 11 -63.75 -40.89 -17.25
C LYS A 11 -62.32 -40.60 -16.64
N ASP A 12 -61.30 -41.06 -17.31
CA ASP A 12 -59.90 -40.83 -16.88
C ASP A 12 -59.46 -39.38 -17.06
N LEU A 13 -59.87 -38.74 -18.15
CA LEU A 13 -59.61 -37.30 -18.38
C LEU A 13 -60.37 -36.46 -17.36
N THR A 14 -61.60 -36.77 -17.02
CA THR A 14 -62.43 -36.06 -16.05
C THR A 14 -61.79 -36.15 -14.62
N GLU A 15 -61.35 -37.31 -14.22
CA GLU A 15 -60.76 -37.53 -12.90
C GLU A 15 -59.39 -36.85 -12.77
N LYS A 16 -58.56 -36.86 -13.81
CA LYS A 16 -57.31 -36.18 -13.85
C LYS A 16 -57.45 -34.64 -13.87
N ALA A 17 -58.45 -34.17 -14.65
CA ALA A 17 -58.76 -32.74 -14.75
C ALA A 17 -59.39 -32.19 -13.47
N LYS A 18 -60.16 -32.97 -12.71
CA LYS A 18 -60.69 -32.58 -11.38
C LYS A 18 -59.60 -32.47 -10.33
N LYS A 19 -58.53 -33.23 -10.44
CA LYS A 19 -57.42 -33.24 -9.44
C LYS A 19 -56.40 -32.12 -9.61
N ALA A 20 -56.13 -31.65 -10.85
CA ALA A 20 -55.17 -30.59 -11.11
C ALA A 20 -55.45 -29.86 -12.44
N PRO A 21 -56.56 -29.11 -12.53
CA PRO A 21 -56.95 -28.48 -13.80
C PRO A 21 -56.00 -27.37 -14.29
N ALA A 22 -55.19 -26.80 -13.39
CA ALA A 22 -54.23 -25.74 -13.71
C ALA A 22 -52.90 -26.27 -14.29
N ASP A 23 -52.56 -27.53 -13.99
CA ASP A 23 -51.23 -28.09 -14.33
C ASP A 23 -51.27 -29.05 -15.52
N TYR A 24 -52.40 -29.18 -16.18
CA TYR A 24 -52.56 -30.10 -17.29
C TYR A 24 -52.02 -29.50 -18.59
N LEU A 25 -50.74 -29.72 -18.84
CA LEU A 25 -50.09 -29.37 -20.09
C LEU A 25 -50.21 -30.55 -21.09
N LEU A 26 -50.95 -30.36 -22.16
CA LEU A 26 -50.97 -31.31 -23.27
C LEU A 26 -49.81 -30.97 -24.20
N LYS A 27 -48.76 -31.80 -24.20
CA LYS A 27 -47.66 -31.67 -25.16
C LYS A 27 -48.11 -32.18 -26.52
N LYS A 28 -48.01 -31.35 -27.54
CA LYS A 28 -48.21 -31.78 -28.92
C LYS A 28 -46.94 -32.41 -29.47
N ALA A 29 -47.07 -33.48 -30.25
CA ALA A 29 -45.97 -34.19 -30.88
C ALA A 29 -45.17 -33.30 -31.86
N ASP A 30 -43.91 -33.44 -31.79
CA ASP A 30 -42.79 -33.26 -32.72
C ASP A 30 -42.59 -32.00 -33.59
N SER A 31 -43.60 -31.19 -33.86
CA SER A 31 -43.41 -30.02 -34.75
C SER A 31 -43.79 -28.67 -34.18
N TRP A 32 -44.17 -28.60 -32.90
CA TRP A 32 -44.64 -27.37 -32.29
C TRP A 32 -43.97 -27.08 -30.97
N ASN A 33 -43.42 -25.84 -30.82
CA ASN A 33 -42.67 -25.42 -29.64
C ASN A 33 -43.58 -24.94 -28.49
N GLY A 34 -44.88 -24.97 -28.58
CA GLY A 34 -45.79 -24.50 -27.57
C GLY A 34 -46.44 -25.64 -26.77
N SER A 35 -47.02 -25.27 -25.63
CA SER A 35 -47.82 -26.15 -24.79
C SER A 35 -49.30 -25.73 -24.87
N TRP A 36 -50.17 -26.65 -24.60
CA TRP A 36 -51.59 -26.37 -24.47
C TRP A 36 -51.95 -26.23 -23.00
N ILE A 37 -52.65 -25.16 -22.67
CA ILE A 37 -53.18 -24.98 -21.32
C ILE A 37 -54.69 -25.22 -21.36
N VAL A 38 -55.16 -26.14 -20.52
CA VAL A 38 -56.56 -26.32 -20.30
C VAL A 38 -57.09 -25.21 -19.41
N THR A 39 -57.91 -24.33 -19.95
CA THR A 39 -58.44 -23.15 -19.25
C THR A 39 -59.77 -23.39 -18.57
N LYS A 40 -60.56 -24.35 -19.06
CA LYS A 40 -61.83 -24.71 -18.49
C LYS A 40 -62.17 -26.13 -18.84
N ILE A 41 -62.81 -26.86 -17.94
CA ILE A 41 -63.42 -28.14 -18.14
C ILE A 41 -64.84 -28.02 -17.62
N ALA A 42 -65.85 -28.31 -18.46
CA ALA A 42 -67.28 -28.32 -18.09
C ALA A 42 -67.94 -29.52 -18.70
N GLU A 43 -68.85 -30.13 -17.94
CA GLU A 43 -69.81 -31.09 -18.54
C GLU A 43 -70.82 -30.33 -19.41
N THR A 44 -71.16 -30.89 -20.53
CA THR A 44 -72.25 -30.35 -21.37
C THR A 44 -73.59 -30.53 -20.64
N GLU A 45 -74.60 -29.70 -20.99
CA GLU A 45 -75.92 -29.76 -20.37
C GLU A 45 -76.59 -31.14 -20.53
N THR A 46 -76.24 -31.87 -21.56
CA THR A 46 -76.73 -33.23 -21.82
C THR A 46 -75.96 -34.32 -21.09
N LYS A 47 -74.82 -33.97 -20.41
CA LYS A 47 -73.93 -34.88 -19.77
C LYS A 47 -73.25 -35.96 -20.62
N ASP A 48 -73.36 -35.86 -21.92
CA ASP A 48 -72.86 -36.86 -22.91
C ASP A 48 -71.49 -36.49 -23.42
N ALA A 49 -71.03 -35.27 -23.15
CA ALA A 49 -69.75 -34.76 -23.58
C ALA A 49 -69.08 -33.85 -22.50
N ILE A 50 -67.78 -33.65 -22.58
CA ILE A 50 -67.00 -32.69 -21.77
C ILE A 50 -66.46 -31.65 -22.71
N GLU A 51 -66.77 -30.38 -22.40
CA GLU A 51 -66.17 -29.26 -23.08
C GLU A 51 -64.83 -28.97 -22.45
N ILE A 52 -63.75 -29.02 -23.24
CA ILE A 52 -62.40 -28.65 -22.81
C ILE A 52 -62.01 -27.42 -23.61
N GLN A 53 -61.89 -26.30 -22.90
CA GLN A 53 -61.35 -25.11 -23.50
C GLN A 53 -59.81 -25.13 -23.32
N ILE A 54 -59.12 -25.09 -24.44
CA ILE A 54 -57.63 -25.04 -24.47
C ILE A 54 -57.20 -23.80 -25.21
N ARG A 55 -56.17 -23.22 -24.75
CA ARG A 55 -55.45 -22.20 -25.50
C ARG A 55 -54.02 -22.66 -25.76
N THR A 56 -53.49 -22.22 -26.87
CA THR A 56 -52.09 -22.40 -27.18
C THR A 56 -51.26 -21.45 -26.32
N TYR A 57 -50.19 -21.98 -25.79
CA TYR A 57 -49.21 -21.20 -25.07
C TYR A 57 -47.96 -21.12 -25.92
N GLU A 58 -47.59 -19.89 -26.30
CA GLU A 58 -46.30 -19.62 -26.93
C GLU A 58 -45.29 -19.32 -25.86
N TYR A 59 -44.24 -20.13 -25.83
CA TYR A 59 -43.17 -19.94 -24.88
C TYR A 59 -42.42 -18.62 -25.19
N ALA A 60 -42.44 -17.68 -24.26
CA ALA A 60 -41.72 -16.44 -24.37
C ALA A 60 -40.24 -16.65 -23.99
N ALA A 61 -39.44 -16.93 -25.02
CA ALA A 61 -38.02 -17.19 -24.87
C ALA A 61 -37.22 -15.93 -24.50
N VAL A 62 -36.15 -16.13 -23.72
CA VAL A 62 -35.16 -15.11 -23.49
C VAL A 62 -34.30 -14.91 -24.74
N THR A 63 -34.14 -13.67 -25.16
CA THR A 63 -33.33 -13.28 -26.32
C THR A 63 -32.01 -12.62 -25.90
N GLU A 64 -31.98 -11.98 -24.73
CA GLU A 64 -30.81 -11.25 -24.23
C GLU A 64 -30.88 -11.08 -22.70
N ILE A 65 -29.72 -10.90 -22.05
CA ILE A 65 -29.60 -10.39 -20.69
C ILE A 65 -28.99 -9.00 -20.78
N GLN A 66 -29.64 -8.01 -20.21
CA GLN A 66 -29.22 -6.61 -20.22
C GLN A 66 -28.91 -6.11 -18.79
N GLY A 67 -28.30 -4.92 -18.67
CA GLY A 67 -28.05 -4.23 -17.40
C GLY A 67 -26.75 -4.62 -16.68
N ILE A 68 -25.86 -5.38 -17.33
CA ILE A 68 -24.53 -5.65 -16.80
C ILE A 68 -23.57 -4.53 -17.24
N PRO A 69 -22.93 -3.82 -16.28
CA PRO A 69 -21.98 -2.79 -16.62
C PRO A 69 -20.73 -3.39 -17.26
N LYS A 70 -20.19 -2.70 -18.27
CA LYS A 70 -18.92 -3.08 -18.91
C LYS A 70 -17.71 -2.77 -18.02
N GLU A 71 -17.84 -1.75 -17.15
CA GLU A 71 -16.82 -1.32 -16.23
C GLU A 71 -17.40 -1.17 -14.82
N ILE A 72 -16.64 -1.60 -13.83
CA ILE A 72 -17.00 -1.49 -12.41
C ILE A 72 -15.83 -0.89 -11.60
N PRO A 73 -16.10 -0.10 -10.56
CA PRO A 73 -15.04 0.46 -9.71
C PRO A 73 -14.44 -0.56 -8.75
N GLY A 74 -15.15 -1.65 -8.45
CA GLY A 74 -14.79 -2.66 -7.47
C GLY A 74 -15.90 -3.69 -7.29
N THR A 75 -16.04 -4.26 -6.08
CA THR A 75 -17.11 -5.21 -5.76
C THR A 75 -18.50 -4.66 -6.12
N THR A 76 -19.28 -5.41 -6.90
CA THR A 76 -20.54 -4.94 -7.48
C THR A 76 -21.57 -6.07 -7.56
N ALA A 77 -22.84 -5.74 -7.32
CA ALA A 77 -23.95 -6.67 -7.55
C ALA A 77 -24.27 -6.77 -9.04
N LEU A 78 -24.41 -8.00 -9.54
CA LEU A 78 -24.83 -8.30 -10.91
C LEU A 78 -26.35 -8.25 -10.99
N THR A 79 -26.90 -7.16 -11.53
CA THR A 79 -28.35 -6.88 -11.60
C THR A 79 -28.92 -7.10 -13.01
N GLY A 80 -28.47 -8.14 -13.71
CA GLY A 80 -28.93 -8.47 -15.05
C GLY A 80 -30.44 -8.67 -15.13
N LYS A 81 -31.04 -8.30 -16.26
CA LYS A 81 -32.47 -8.47 -16.56
C LYS A 81 -32.64 -9.26 -17.84
N ALA A 82 -33.51 -10.28 -17.80
CA ALA A 82 -33.88 -11.03 -19.00
C ALA A 82 -34.76 -10.17 -19.92
N VAL A 83 -34.53 -10.29 -21.21
CA VAL A 83 -35.32 -9.67 -22.28
C VAL A 83 -35.88 -10.77 -23.15
N PRO A 84 -37.18 -10.70 -23.54
CA PRO A 84 -38.16 -9.66 -23.20
C PRO A 84 -38.66 -9.76 -21.75
N GLU A 85 -39.23 -8.67 -21.23
CA GLU A 85 -39.71 -8.61 -19.84
C GLU A 85 -40.79 -9.65 -19.52
N ASN A 86 -41.56 -10.10 -20.51
CA ASN A 86 -42.52 -11.16 -20.38
C ASN A 86 -41.96 -12.56 -20.63
N ALA A 87 -40.63 -12.74 -20.66
CA ALA A 87 -40.02 -14.06 -20.77
C ALA A 87 -40.48 -14.99 -19.65
N ASP A 88 -40.69 -16.26 -19.98
CA ASP A 88 -41.22 -17.27 -19.04
C ASP A 88 -40.23 -17.59 -17.92
N GLN A 89 -38.95 -17.60 -18.25
CA GLN A 89 -37.85 -17.80 -17.30
C GLN A 89 -37.00 -16.56 -17.27
N LYS A 90 -36.69 -16.09 -16.03
CA LYS A 90 -35.96 -14.84 -15.84
C LYS A 90 -34.85 -14.96 -14.81
N GLN A 91 -34.80 -16.06 -14.06
CA GLN A 91 -33.80 -16.22 -12.99
C GLN A 91 -32.45 -16.48 -13.61
N ILE A 92 -31.51 -15.53 -13.36
CA ILE A 92 -30.16 -15.60 -13.85
C ILE A 92 -29.28 -16.27 -12.79
N THR A 93 -28.50 -17.24 -13.21
CA THR A 93 -27.36 -17.79 -12.44
C THR A 93 -26.06 -17.34 -13.08
N TRP A 94 -25.08 -17.03 -12.26
CA TRP A 94 -23.78 -16.49 -12.68
C TRP A 94 -22.67 -17.48 -12.41
N GLU A 95 -21.74 -17.57 -13.34
CA GLU A 95 -20.50 -18.32 -13.21
C GLU A 95 -19.33 -17.44 -13.67
N ILE A 96 -18.19 -17.50 -12.97
CA ILE A 96 -16.95 -16.88 -13.43
C ILE A 96 -16.23 -17.90 -14.30
N THR A 97 -16.10 -17.59 -15.59
CA THR A 97 -15.38 -18.43 -16.54
C THR A 97 -13.90 -18.08 -16.61
N ASP A 98 -13.55 -16.82 -16.27
CA ASP A 98 -12.18 -16.35 -16.19
C ASP A 98 -12.10 -15.18 -15.20
N ALA A 99 -11.42 -15.37 -14.08
CA ALA A 99 -11.22 -14.33 -13.08
C ALA A 99 -10.06 -13.37 -13.42
N GLY A 100 -9.22 -13.72 -14.39
CA GLY A 100 -8.00 -12.98 -14.67
C GLY A 100 -7.13 -12.80 -13.42
N MET A 101 -6.60 -11.59 -13.21
CA MET A 101 -5.83 -11.23 -12.02
C MET A 101 -6.69 -10.55 -10.93
N THR A 102 -8.00 -10.48 -11.10
CA THR A 102 -8.88 -9.67 -10.25
C THR A 102 -9.15 -10.29 -8.88
N GLY A 103 -8.84 -11.58 -8.69
CA GLY A 103 -9.25 -12.32 -7.50
C GLY A 103 -10.77 -12.42 -7.35
N ALA A 104 -11.49 -12.41 -8.49
CA ALA A 104 -12.94 -12.40 -8.52
C ALA A 104 -13.55 -13.66 -7.91
N VAL A 105 -14.57 -13.47 -7.06
CA VAL A 105 -15.38 -14.53 -6.46
C VAL A 105 -16.86 -14.10 -6.47
N LEU A 106 -17.76 -15.03 -6.70
CA LEU A 106 -19.20 -14.79 -6.58
C LEU A 106 -19.70 -15.15 -5.17
N ASP A 107 -20.45 -14.23 -4.60
CA ASP A 107 -21.23 -14.44 -3.38
C ASP A 107 -22.70 -14.11 -3.70
N GLY A 108 -23.45 -15.15 -4.10
CA GLY A 108 -24.75 -14.97 -4.70
C GLY A 108 -24.65 -14.20 -6.03
N THR A 109 -25.25 -13.02 -6.08
CA THR A 109 -25.15 -12.11 -7.22
C THR A 109 -24.05 -11.06 -7.08
N ASN A 110 -23.33 -11.02 -5.93
CA ASN A 110 -22.25 -10.07 -5.71
C ASN A 110 -20.94 -10.58 -6.33
N LEU A 111 -20.43 -9.88 -7.30
CA LEU A 111 -19.09 -10.08 -7.84
C LEU A 111 -18.10 -9.34 -6.94
N LYS A 112 -17.41 -10.09 -6.07
CA LYS A 112 -16.34 -9.57 -5.20
C LYS A 112 -15.01 -9.61 -5.94
N VAL A 113 -14.25 -8.53 -5.87
CA VAL A 113 -12.94 -8.39 -6.51
C VAL A 113 -11.94 -7.76 -5.55
N THR A 114 -10.67 -8.13 -5.67
CA THR A 114 -9.56 -7.58 -4.85
C THR A 114 -8.59 -6.73 -5.65
N ASN A 115 -8.52 -6.95 -6.97
CA ASN A 115 -7.60 -6.25 -7.86
C ASN A 115 -8.33 -5.74 -9.10
N ALA A 116 -7.74 -4.77 -9.77
CA ALA A 116 -8.18 -4.33 -11.09
C ALA A 116 -7.84 -5.38 -12.16
N GLY A 117 -8.56 -5.35 -13.28
CA GLY A 117 -8.37 -6.27 -14.39
C GLY A 117 -9.65 -6.63 -15.10
N THR A 118 -9.70 -7.77 -15.76
CA THR A 118 -10.83 -8.22 -16.53
C THR A 118 -11.39 -9.53 -15.96
N VAL A 119 -12.72 -9.61 -15.84
CA VAL A 119 -13.47 -10.81 -15.43
C VAL A 119 -14.37 -11.22 -16.58
N LYS A 120 -14.42 -12.52 -16.91
CA LYS A 120 -15.41 -13.09 -17.81
C LYS A 120 -16.43 -13.86 -17.02
N LEU A 121 -17.70 -13.61 -17.33
CA LEU A 121 -18.85 -14.18 -16.67
C LEU A 121 -19.71 -14.91 -17.69
N LEU A 122 -20.26 -16.04 -17.28
CA LEU A 122 -21.35 -16.73 -18.00
C LEU A 122 -22.64 -16.56 -17.20
N ALA A 123 -23.62 -15.97 -17.82
CA ALA A 123 -24.98 -15.91 -17.31
C ALA A 123 -25.81 -17.02 -17.91
N THR A 124 -26.52 -17.77 -17.08
CA THR A 124 -27.41 -18.86 -17.52
C THR A 124 -28.81 -18.64 -16.97
N ILE A 125 -29.80 -18.74 -17.84
CA ILE A 125 -31.24 -18.84 -17.47
C ILE A 125 -31.69 -20.23 -17.85
N LYS A 126 -31.99 -21.04 -16.82
CA LYS A 126 -32.47 -22.40 -17.01
C LYS A 126 -33.81 -22.39 -17.80
N ASP A 127 -33.87 -23.26 -18.78
CA ASP A 127 -35.04 -23.34 -19.70
C ASP A 127 -35.31 -22.02 -20.46
N GLY A 128 -34.39 -21.07 -20.48
CA GLY A 128 -34.62 -19.71 -21.00
C GLY A 128 -34.92 -19.63 -22.49
N LYS A 129 -34.49 -20.57 -23.31
CA LYS A 129 -34.88 -20.64 -24.74
C LYS A 129 -36.17 -21.40 -25.00
N LYS A 130 -36.35 -22.50 -24.32
CA LYS A 130 -37.56 -23.35 -24.28
C LYS A 130 -37.38 -24.39 -23.18
N THR A 131 -38.41 -25.09 -22.81
CA THR A 131 -38.33 -26.18 -21.84
C THR A 131 -37.22 -27.18 -22.23
N GLY A 132 -36.31 -27.43 -21.31
CA GLY A 132 -35.13 -28.29 -21.49
C GLY A 132 -33.97 -27.67 -22.26
N VAL A 133 -34.02 -26.36 -22.59
CA VAL A 133 -32.95 -25.67 -23.31
C VAL A 133 -32.67 -24.33 -22.64
N ASP A 134 -31.50 -24.24 -22.03
CA ASP A 134 -31.03 -23.05 -21.33
C ASP A 134 -30.66 -21.90 -22.28
N PHE A 135 -30.84 -20.68 -21.81
CA PHE A 135 -30.24 -19.50 -22.43
C PHE A 135 -28.96 -19.16 -21.73
N THR A 136 -27.88 -18.93 -22.49
CA THR A 136 -26.57 -18.53 -21.96
C THR A 136 -26.06 -17.29 -22.68
N GLN A 137 -25.38 -16.41 -21.95
CA GLN A 137 -24.72 -15.22 -22.49
C GLN A 137 -23.46 -14.92 -21.72
N GLU A 138 -22.37 -14.66 -22.46
CA GLU A 138 -21.09 -14.25 -21.88
C GLU A 138 -20.99 -12.74 -21.71
N PHE A 139 -20.33 -12.32 -20.62
CA PHE A 139 -20.04 -10.93 -20.32
C PHE A 139 -18.57 -10.77 -19.98
N THR A 140 -17.99 -9.67 -20.46
CA THR A 140 -16.66 -9.22 -20.06
C THR A 140 -16.83 -7.95 -19.25
N VAL A 141 -16.36 -7.97 -18.00
CA VAL A 141 -16.43 -6.85 -17.07
C VAL A 141 -15.02 -6.40 -16.73
N ILE A 142 -14.74 -5.10 -16.87
CA ILE A 142 -13.48 -4.48 -16.54
C ILE A 142 -13.58 -3.89 -15.13
N VAL A 143 -12.72 -4.32 -14.24
CA VAL A 143 -12.53 -3.71 -12.92
C VAL A 143 -11.50 -2.59 -13.09
N LYS A 144 -11.92 -1.34 -12.93
CA LYS A 144 -11.06 -0.17 -13.10
C LYS A 144 -9.97 -0.13 -12.03
N ALA A 145 -8.74 0.18 -12.42
CA ALA A 145 -7.64 0.41 -11.48
C ALA A 145 -7.76 1.76 -10.77
N ALA A 146 -7.27 1.82 -9.55
CA ALA A 146 -7.03 3.07 -8.85
C ALA A 146 -5.89 3.86 -9.52
N ASP A 147 -5.86 5.16 -9.31
CA ASP A 147 -4.80 6.05 -9.79
C ASP A 147 -3.65 6.10 -8.76
N TYR A 148 -2.47 5.66 -9.17
CA TYR A 148 -1.24 5.63 -8.38
C TYR A 148 -0.30 6.81 -8.62
N THR A 149 -0.73 7.84 -9.37
CA THR A 149 0.11 9.01 -9.70
C THR A 149 0.74 9.62 -8.44
N LYS A 150 -0.07 9.87 -7.40
CA LYS A 150 0.41 10.43 -6.13
C LYS A 150 1.39 9.52 -5.39
N VAL A 151 1.21 8.20 -5.48
CA VAL A 151 2.14 7.22 -4.88
C VAL A 151 3.48 7.29 -5.60
N THR A 152 3.45 7.33 -6.93
CA THR A 152 4.66 7.46 -7.76
C THR A 152 5.41 8.77 -7.46
N GLU A 153 4.69 9.88 -7.33
CA GLU A 153 5.25 11.19 -6.95
C GLU A 153 5.88 11.13 -5.54
N ALA A 154 5.19 10.52 -4.57
CA ALA A 154 5.70 10.38 -3.21
C ALA A 154 6.95 9.48 -3.15
N LEU A 155 6.98 8.38 -3.91
CA LEU A 155 8.14 7.50 -4.01
C LEU A 155 9.36 8.21 -4.62
N ALA A 156 9.15 9.12 -5.57
CA ALA A 156 10.21 9.93 -6.18
C ALA A 156 10.86 10.94 -5.21
N LEU A 157 10.19 11.26 -4.08
CA LEU A 157 10.76 12.13 -3.03
C LEU A 157 11.73 11.40 -2.11
N ILE A 158 11.79 10.07 -2.16
CA ILE A 158 12.70 9.29 -1.32
C ILE A 158 14.14 9.56 -1.76
N PRO A 159 15.03 10.02 -0.85
CA PRO A 159 16.44 10.24 -1.18
C PRO A 159 17.12 8.96 -1.68
N GLU A 160 18.03 9.10 -2.65
CA GLU A 160 18.79 7.97 -3.18
C GLU A 160 19.71 7.33 -2.14
N ASP A 161 20.35 8.17 -1.31
CA ASP A 161 21.24 7.73 -0.24
C ASP A 161 20.54 7.79 1.12
N MET A 162 19.89 6.70 1.48
CA MET A 162 19.25 6.52 2.79
C MET A 162 20.24 6.31 3.93
N GLY A 163 21.52 6.00 3.63
CA GLY A 163 22.57 5.81 4.63
C GLY A 163 22.96 7.09 5.38
N ARG A 164 22.52 8.25 4.93
CA ARG A 164 22.72 9.55 5.57
C ARG A 164 21.74 9.85 6.72
N TYR A 165 20.71 9.00 6.88
CA TYR A 165 19.65 9.20 7.85
C TYR A 165 19.70 8.17 8.98
N THR A 166 19.08 8.48 10.10
CA THR A 166 18.99 7.54 11.23
C THR A 166 18.25 6.27 10.82
N GLU A 167 18.68 5.13 11.35
CA GLU A 167 18.07 3.83 11.05
C GLU A 167 16.56 3.82 11.31
N GLU A 168 16.10 4.46 12.39
CA GLU A 168 14.70 4.57 12.74
C GLU A 168 13.88 5.32 11.67
N SER A 169 14.38 6.50 11.24
CA SER A 169 13.68 7.31 10.23
C SER A 169 13.72 6.66 8.83
N ALA A 170 14.83 6.02 8.47
CA ALA A 170 14.97 5.27 7.23
C ALA A 170 14.05 4.04 7.20
N ALA A 171 13.95 3.30 8.33
CA ALA A 171 13.06 2.16 8.47
C ALA A 171 11.57 2.57 8.35
N ALA A 172 11.19 3.77 8.83
CA ALA A 172 9.84 4.29 8.66
C ALA A 172 9.48 4.50 7.17
N VAL A 173 10.41 5.03 6.38
CA VAL A 173 10.24 5.18 4.91
C VAL A 173 10.11 3.81 4.25
N GLN A 174 10.99 2.86 4.60
CA GLN A 174 10.91 1.51 4.03
C GLN A 174 9.59 0.83 4.37
N LYS A 175 9.12 0.93 5.61
CA LYS A 175 7.81 0.39 6.03
C LYS A 175 6.65 1.00 5.25
N ALA A 176 6.66 2.31 5.02
CA ALA A 176 5.62 2.98 4.24
C ALA A 176 5.63 2.51 2.78
N LYS A 177 6.82 2.31 2.19
CA LYS A 177 7.00 1.77 0.84
C LYS A 177 6.49 0.34 0.73
N ASP A 178 6.83 -0.53 1.67
CA ASP A 178 6.45 -1.95 1.66
C ASP A 178 4.95 -2.17 1.90
N ALA A 179 4.25 -1.19 2.48
CA ALA A 179 2.81 -1.23 2.68
C ALA A 179 2.00 -1.00 1.40
N VAL A 180 2.62 -0.49 0.33
CA VAL A 180 1.94 -0.21 -0.94
C VAL A 180 1.50 -1.50 -1.60
N LYS A 181 0.19 -1.67 -1.74
CA LYS A 181 -0.39 -2.75 -2.56
C LYS A 181 -0.63 -2.21 -3.95
N GLU A 182 -0.19 -2.95 -4.95
CA GLU A 182 -0.37 -2.61 -6.34
C GLU A 182 -1.73 -3.09 -6.88
N ASN A 183 -2.16 -2.45 -7.97
CA ASN A 183 -3.30 -2.90 -8.77
C ASN A 183 -4.63 -2.98 -8.03
N LEU A 184 -4.87 -2.13 -7.02
CA LEU A 184 -6.15 -2.06 -6.34
C LEU A 184 -7.25 -1.52 -7.27
N PRO A 185 -8.53 -1.92 -7.06
CA PRO A 185 -9.66 -1.36 -7.79
C PRO A 185 -9.83 0.14 -7.51
N SER A 186 -10.45 0.88 -8.44
CA SER A 186 -10.68 2.32 -8.27
C SER A 186 -11.58 2.66 -7.08
N ALA A 187 -12.39 1.72 -6.59
CA ALA A 187 -13.13 1.85 -5.34
C ALA A 187 -12.23 2.03 -4.11
N GLU A 188 -10.96 1.57 -4.19
CA GLU A 188 -9.93 1.67 -3.15
C GLU A 188 -9.03 2.92 -3.33
N GLN A 189 -9.46 3.93 -4.09
CA GLN A 189 -8.66 5.12 -4.36
C GLN A 189 -8.22 5.84 -3.08
N GLU A 190 -9.05 5.85 -2.05
CA GLU A 190 -8.71 6.49 -0.77
C GLU A 190 -7.59 5.73 -0.04
N THR A 191 -7.60 4.40 -0.09
CA THR A 191 -6.51 3.54 0.40
C THR A 191 -5.20 3.87 -0.33
N VAL A 192 -5.24 4.01 -1.66
CA VAL A 192 -4.08 4.36 -2.48
C VAL A 192 -3.55 5.77 -2.15
N ASN A 193 -4.45 6.75 -1.97
CA ASN A 193 -4.06 8.09 -1.51
C ASN A 193 -3.41 8.05 -0.11
N GLY A 194 -3.87 7.14 0.75
CA GLY A 194 -3.29 6.90 2.07
C GLY A 194 -1.84 6.41 2.01
N TYR A 195 -1.48 5.58 1.04
CA TYR A 195 -0.09 5.17 0.82
C TYR A 195 0.81 6.36 0.46
N ALA A 196 0.37 7.20 -0.46
CA ALA A 196 1.10 8.41 -0.84
C ALA A 196 1.35 9.32 0.37
N ALA A 197 0.32 9.57 1.19
CA ALA A 197 0.42 10.39 2.38
C ALA A 197 1.37 9.78 3.43
N ALA A 198 1.35 8.44 3.62
CA ALA A 198 2.24 7.75 4.54
C ALA A 198 3.70 7.86 4.11
N ILE A 199 4.00 7.66 2.82
CA ILE A 199 5.36 7.81 2.28
C ILE A 199 5.84 9.26 2.47
N GLN A 200 5.01 10.24 2.09
CA GLN A 200 5.37 11.65 2.21
C GLN A 200 5.62 12.06 3.67
N THR A 201 4.80 11.56 4.61
CA THR A 201 5.00 11.79 6.04
C THR A 201 6.33 11.19 6.49
N ALA A 202 6.64 9.95 6.11
CA ALA A 202 7.88 9.29 6.47
C ALA A 202 9.10 10.02 5.90
N VAL A 203 9.05 10.48 4.64
CA VAL A 203 10.12 11.28 4.01
C VAL A 203 10.31 12.61 4.73
N ASN A 204 9.23 13.32 5.08
CA ASN A 204 9.30 14.61 5.79
C ASN A 204 9.82 14.48 7.22
N THR A 205 9.80 13.29 7.81
CA THR A 205 10.33 13.01 9.16
C THR A 205 11.71 12.38 9.15
N LEU A 206 12.38 12.32 8.00
CA LEU A 206 13.75 11.84 7.90
C LEU A 206 14.68 12.70 8.76
N THR A 207 15.48 12.02 9.58
CA THR A 207 16.45 12.67 10.49
C THR A 207 17.86 12.30 10.05
N LEU A 208 18.68 13.31 9.73
CA LEU A 208 20.07 13.10 9.35
C LEU A 208 20.87 12.48 10.51
N LEU A 209 21.85 11.66 10.18
CA LEU A 209 22.86 11.21 11.12
C LEU A 209 23.65 12.40 11.66
N GLY A 210 24.09 12.32 12.91
CA GLY A 210 25.04 13.25 13.44
C GLY A 210 26.41 13.14 12.72
N ALA A 211 27.20 14.23 12.72
CA ALA A 211 28.54 14.19 12.19
C ALA A 211 29.43 13.27 13.06
N ASP A 212 30.51 12.75 12.48
CA ASP A 212 31.51 11.95 13.17
C ASP A 212 32.54 12.87 13.82
N TYR A 213 32.65 12.84 15.16
CA TYR A 213 33.57 13.62 15.98
C TYR A 213 34.79 12.82 16.45
N THR A 214 34.98 11.59 15.93
CA THR A 214 36.08 10.70 16.38
C THR A 214 37.43 11.37 16.29
N GLU A 215 37.70 12.12 15.22
CA GLU A 215 38.97 12.85 15.02
C GLU A 215 39.09 14.01 16.01
N VAL A 216 38.03 14.78 16.22
CA VAL A 216 38.01 15.88 17.22
C VAL A 216 38.30 15.34 18.63
N ASP A 217 37.67 14.21 19.00
CA ASP A 217 37.86 13.58 20.31
C ASP A 217 39.27 13.02 20.47
N ALA A 218 39.87 12.47 19.41
CA ALA A 218 41.25 12.02 19.40
C ALA A 218 42.25 13.18 19.58
N VAL A 219 41.96 14.36 19.01
CA VAL A 219 42.80 15.56 19.19
C VAL A 219 42.58 16.16 20.58
N LEU A 220 41.34 16.23 21.08
CA LEU A 220 41.03 16.66 22.45
C LEU A 220 41.80 15.84 23.49
N ALA A 221 41.96 14.55 23.28
CA ALA A 221 42.73 13.67 24.17
C ALA A 221 44.24 13.99 24.21
N LYS A 222 44.76 14.75 23.22
CA LYS A 222 46.16 15.22 23.19
C LYS A 222 46.39 16.52 23.98
N VAL A 223 45.32 17.18 24.46
CA VAL A 223 45.42 18.37 25.29
C VAL A 223 46.19 18.02 26.57
N PRO A 224 47.27 18.78 26.94
CA PRO A 224 48.01 18.50 28.14
C PRO A 224 47.16 18.56 29.42
N GLY A 225 47.29 17.56 30.30
CA GLY A 225 46.50 17.49 31.54
C GLY A 225 46.85 18.59 32.55
N ASP A 226 48.11 19.16 32.49
CA ASP A 226 48.51 20.30 33.28
C ASP A 226 48.78 21.51 32.38
N LEU A 227 47.84 22.44 32.34
CA LEU A 227 47.94 23.69 31.61
C LEU A 227 48.58 24.80 32.39
N SER A 228 48.92 24.64 33.71
CA SER A 228 49.52 25.65 34.57
C SER A 228 50.92 26.05 34.15
N ILE A 229 51.60 25.18 33.43
CA ILE A 229 52.97 25.39 32.91
C ILE A 229 53.02 26.24 31.63
N TYR A 230 51.87 26.56 31.03
CA TYR A 230 51.76 27.37 29.81
C TYR A 230 51.36 28.83 30.16
N THR A 231 51.58 29.75 29.21
CA THR A 231 51.14 31.14 29.35
C THR A 231 49.59 31.24 29.29
N GLU A 232 49.08 32.17 30.08
CA GLU A 232 47.63 32.39 30.18
C GLU A 232 46.97 32.66 28.79
N GLU A 233 47.65 33.52 28.01
CA GLU A 233 47.16 33.85 26.64
C GLU A 233 47.04 32.62 25.72
N SER A 234 48.06 31.71 25.74
CA SER A 234 48.04 30.51 24.91
C SER A 234 46.99 29.49 25.39
N VAL A 235 46.74 29.42 26.71
CA VAL A 235 45.68 28.57 27.29
C VAL A 235 44.30 29.13 27.01
N GLU A 236 44.11 30.44 27.10
CA GLU A 236 42.82 31.08 26.72
C GLU A 236 42.50 30.87 25.26
N ALA A 237 43.48 30.98 24.35
CA ALA A 237 43.27 30.69 22.91
C ALA A 237 42.84 29.24 22.68
N LEU A 238 43.50 28.26 23.35
CA LEU A 238 43.11 26.87 23.28
C LEU A 238 41.67 26.65 23.80
N ASN A 239 41.35 27.22 24.97
CA ASN A 239 40.02 27.10 25.56
C ASN A 239 38.92 27.73 24.67
N ALA A 240 39.20 28.83 23.99
CA ALA A 240 38.29 29.44 23.03
C ALA A 240 38.01 28.52 21.86
N VAL A 241 38.98 27.80 21.32
CA VAL A 241 38.81 26.80 20.28
C VAL A 241 37.97 25.63 20.80
N ILE A 242 38.25 25.10 21.99
CA ILE A 242 37.49 24.02 22.60
C ILE A 242 36.01 24.43 22.76
N ALA A 243 35.75 25.65 23.26
CA ALA A 243 34.39 26.17 23.45
C ALA A 243 33.65 26.42 22.14
N SER A 244 34.34 26.58 21.03
CA SER A 244 33.72 26.77 19.70
C SER A 244 33.20 25.48 19.05
N ILE A 245 33.52 24.31 19.62
CA ILE A 245 33.13 23.03 19.06
C ILE A 245 31.59 22.82 19.24
N ASP A 246 30.86 22.93 18.16
CA ASP A 246 29.44 22.63 18.11
C ASP A 246 29.21 21.13 17.82
N ARG A 247 28.66 20.39 18.79
CA ARG A 247 28.41 18.95 18.70
C ARG A 247 27.02 18.58 18.16
N THR A 248 26.26 19.56 17.65
CA THR A 248 24.94 19.36 17.06
C THR A 248 24.95 19.21 15.54
N LYS A 249 26.16 19.26 14.94
CA LYS A 249 26.37 19.16 13.51
C LYS A 249 25.89 17.80 12.96
N THR A 250 25.35 17.82 11.76
CA THR A 250 24.93 16.63 11.04
C THR A 250 26.01 16.13 10.08
N ILE A 251 25.81 14.93 9.50
CA ILE A 251 26.71 14.35 8.51
C ILE A 251 26.96 15.28 7.30
N GLU A 252 26.02 16.16 6.99
CA GLU A 252 26.17 17.16 5.91
C GLU A 252 27.21 18.23 6.23
N GLU A 253 27.48 18.42 7.52
CA GLU A 253 28.44 19.41 8.03
C GLU A 253 29.75 18.76 8.47
N GLN A 254 30.02 17.51 8.01
CA GLN A 254 31.26 16.77 8.41
C GLN A 254 32.54 17.53 8.12
N GLN A 255 32.57 18.34 7.05
CA GLN A 255 33.75 19.18 6.74
C GLN A 255 33.97 20.27 7.79
N ALA A 256 32.91 20.84 8.37
CA ALA A 256 33.01 21.79 9.45
C ALA A 256 33.55 21.13 10.74
N VAL A 257 33.15 19.86 10.99
CA VAL A 257 33.67 19.08 12.13
C VAL A 257 35.16 18.76 11.95
N ALA A 258 35.60 18.40 10.75
CA ALA A 258 37.03 18.22 10.46
C ALA A 258 37.85 19.49 10.70
N ALA A 259 37.31 20.69 10.41
CA ALA A 259 37.95 21.96 10.69
C ALA A 259 38.13 22.22 12.19
N TYR A 260 37.29 21.69 13.07
CA TYR A 260 37.51 21.76 14.53
C TYR A 260 38.72 20.96 14.97
N ALA A 261 38.93 19.76 14.38
CA ALA A 261 40.14 18.96 14.69
C ALA A 261 41.40 19.68 14.29
N GLU A 262 41.46 20.29 13.09
CA GLU A 262 42.59 21.08 12.63
C GLU A 262 42.84 22.32 13.51
N ALA A 263 41.79 23.08 13.87
CA ALA A 263 41.88 24.22 14.75
C ALA A 263 42.42 23.85 16.14
N LEU A 264 41.96 22.72 16.68
CA LEU A 264 42.47 22.17 17.94
C LEU A 264 43.95 21.78 17.87
N GLU A 265 44.38 21.06 16.82
CA GLU A 265 45.79 20.70 16.62
C GLU A 265 46.68 21.95 16.58
N ASN A 266 46.24 22.97 15.83
CA ASN A 266 46.94 24.24 15.74
C ASN A 266 46.99 24.95 17.10
N ALA A 267 45.91 24.98 17.87
CA ALA A 267 45.87 25.59 19.19
C ALA A 267 46.76 24.85 20.22
N ILE A 268 46.79 23.52 20.17
CA ILE A 268 47.69 22.71 21.01
C ILE A 268 49.18 22.98 20.64
N ALA A 269 49.49 23.04 19.34
CA ALA A 269 50.84 23.34 18.86
C ALA A 269 51.29 24.75 19.21
N ALA A 270 50.36 25.71 19.34
CA ALA A 270 50.60 27.09 19.71
C ALA A 270 50.77 27.32 21.22
N LEU A 271 50.68 26.30 22.06
CA LEU A 271 50.89 26.43 23.51
C LEU A 271 52.34 26.87 23.83
N VAL A 272 52.46 28.00 24.53
CA VAL A 272 53.74 28.58 24.92
C VAL A 272 54.00 28.28 26.38
N ARG A 273 55.17 27.62 26.69
CA ARG A 273 55.53 27.36 28.06
C ARG A 273 55.95 28.66 28.77
N LYS A 274 55.55 28.81 30.03
CA LYS A 274 56.05 29.88 30.89
C LYS A 274 57.58 29.78 31.01
N PRO A 275 58.28 30.92 30.99
CA PRO A 275 59.70 30.90 31.24
C PRO A 275 59.99 30.35 32.65
N VAL A 276 60.78 29.31 32.73
CA VAL A 276 61.25 28.82 34.02
C VAL A 276 62.38 29.76 34.48
N PRO A 277 62.22 30.40 35.63
CA PRO A 277 63.35 31.20 36.18
C PRO A 277 64.59 30.34 36.23
N ALA A 278 65.74 30.91 35.75
CA ALA A 278 66.96 30.22 35.85
C ALA A 278 67.31 30.01 37.36
N ASP A 279 67.79 28.81 37.69
CA ASP A 279 68.25 28.51 39.03
C ASP A 279 69.62 29.13 39.23
N TYR A 280 69.64 30.21 40.00
CA TYR A 280 70.84 30.90 40.35
C TYR A 280 71.43 30.46 41.69
N GLN A 281 70.88 29.42 42.35
CA GLN A 281 71.32 28.96 43.68
C GLN A 281 72.81 28.66 43.73
N GLY A 282 73.34 27.98 42.74
CA GLY A 282 74.75 27.69 42.61
C GLY A 282 75.64 28.96 42.43
N VAL A 283 75.11 29.97 41.74
CA VAL A 283 75.77 31.26 41.54
C VAL A 283 75.78 32.06 42.84
N GLU A 284 74.67 32.10 43.56
CA GLU A 284 74.52 32.75 44.83
C GLU A 284 75.45 32.14 45.90
N GLU A 285 75.56 30.80 45.93
CA GLU A 285 76.48 30.09 46.79
C GLU A 285 77.96 30.47 46.50
N LEU A 286 78.34 30.62 45.23
CA LEU A 286 79.64 31.05 44.82
C LEU A 286 79.89 32.52 45.17
N LEU A 287 78.94 33.41 44.93
CA LEU A 287 78.99 34.80 45.31
C LEU A 287 79.11 34.96 46.82
N GLY A 288 78.43 34.12 47.61
CA GLY A 288 78.52 34.08 49.05
C GLY A 288 79.94 33.69 49.58
N LYS A 289 80.75 33.02 48.75
CA LYS A 289 82.13 32.65 49.07
C LYS A 289 83.14 33.77 48.75
N ILE A 290 82.71 34.83 48.10
CA ILE A 290 83.55 35.97 47.81
C ILE A 290 83.87 36.66 49.15
N PRO A 291 85.13 36.83 49.47
CA PRO A 291 85.52 37.51 50.69
C PRO A 291 84.97 38.95 50.73
N LYS A 292 84.40 39.35 51.84
CA LYS A 292 83.88 40.71 52.04
C LYS A 292 84.92 41.80 51.98
N ASP A 293 86.18 41.44 52.38
CA ASP A 293 87.29 42.34 52.28
C ASP A 293 88.25 41.89 51.17
N LEU A 294 88.19 42.60 50.06
CA LEU A 294 89.02 42.35 48.89
C LEU A 294 90.35 43.14 48.91
N SER A 295 90.62 43.98 49.96
CA SER A 295 91.82 44.82 50.04
C SER A 295 93.12 44.04 50.22
N ILE A 296 92.98 42.78 50.66
CA ILE A 296 94.10 41.86 50.83
C ILE A 296 94.56 41.13 49.58
N TYR A 297 93.74 41.24 48.50
CA TYR A 297 94.03 40.61 47.23
C TYR A 297 94.57 41.59 46.20
N THR A 298 95.30 41.12 45.24
CA THR A 298 95.88 41.99 44.21
C THR A 298 94.77 42.48 43.28
N GLU A 299 94.90 43.71 42.75
CA GLU A 299 93.91 44.28 41.81
C GLU A 299 93.67 43.40 40.60
N LYS A 300 94.68 42.65 40.15
CA LYS A 300 94.56 41.70 39.05
C LYS A 300 93.66 40.49 39.38
N SER A 301 93.70 39.99 40.65
CA SER A 301 92.88 38.82 41.07
C SER A 301 91.46 39.21 41.42
N VAL A 302 91.10 40.44 41.67
CA VAL A 302 89.81 40.98 41.95
C VAL A 302 89.04 41.29 40.63
N LYS A 303 89.77 41.62 39.54
CA LYS A 303 89.21 41.93 38.23
C LYS A 303 89.10 40.73 37.30
N ALA A 304 89.58 39.53 37.64
CA ALA A 304 89.45 38.30 36.87
C ALA A 304 88.15 37.60 37.20
#